data_af6c12711552805ca887ccba469d88bd
#
_entry.id   af6c12711552805ca887ccba469d88bd
#
_cell.length_a   1.000
_cell.length_b   1.000
_cell.length_c   1.000
_cell.angle_alpha   90.00
_cell.angle_beta   90.00
_cell.angle_gamma   90.00
#
_symmetry.space_group_name_H-M   'P 1'
#
loop_
_entity.id
_entity.type
_entity.pdbx_description
1 polymer ?
#
loop_
_entity_poly.entity_id
_entity_poly.type
_entity_poly.pdbx_seq_one_letter_code
_entity_poly.pdbx_strand_id
1 'polypeptide(L)'
;FGLFATTGSAQLVINSQFKPLSYEELMLHAQAEAYRQQERKERFDEYQDRAYNCYNRGDYNGFIYYSDYALKTGWYNSKLYYDRGAAYERLHEYGKAKKEYKRAIKKGYYPAQSAYEQCKIHQKAWKKANK
;
A
#
# COMPACT_ATOMS: atom_id res chain seq x y z
N PHE A 1 -0.58 -21.32 25.68
CA PHE A 1 -0.84 -21.41 26.24
C PHE A 1 -0.78 -21.56 26.09
N GLY A 2 -0.23 -21.44 26.38
CA GLY A 2 -0.52 -21.32 26.69
C GLY A 2 -0.33 -21.16 26.91
N LEU A 3 -0.28 -20.78 26.98
CA LEU A 3 -0.52 -20.54 27.63
C LEU A 3 -0.67 -20.87 27.94
N PHE A 4 -0.41 -21.06 28.14
CA PHE A 4 -0.92 -21.25 28.97
C PHE A 4 -0.98 -21.78 29.31
N ALA A 5 -0.70 -22.05 29.30
CA ALA A 5 -0.90 -22.37 30.05
C ALA A 5 -0.57 -22.55 30.28
N THR A 6 -0.35 -22.43 30.11
CA THR A 6 -0.23 -22.67 30.73
C THR A 6 -0.38 -22.53 31.03
N THR A 7 -0.23 -22.30 31.16
CA THR A 7 -0.54 -22.17 31.71
C THR A 7 -0.62 -21.56 32.61
N GLY A 8 0.18 -21.65 32.50
CA GLY A 8 -0.79 -21.19 33.53
C GLY A 8 -0.19 -20.20 34.46
N SER A 9 0.94 -20.46 35.07
CA SER A 9 1.55 -19.50 35.99
C SER A 9 2.01 -18.22 35.28
N ALA A 10 2.47 -18.33 34.05
CA ALA A 10 2.87 -17.14 33.27
C ALA A 10 1.70 -16.20 33.06
N GLN A 11 0.54 -16.75 32.74
CA GLN A 11 -0.66 -15.96 32.57
C GLN A 11 -1.13 -15.31 33.86
N LEU A 12 -1.02 -16.03 34.96
CA LEU A 12 -1.38 -15.47 36.28
C LEU A 12 -0.49 -14.31 36.65
N VAL A 13 0.81 -14.39 36.35
CA VAL A 13 1.73 -13.30 36.61
C VAL A 13 1.39 -12.10 35.74
N ILE A 14 1.09 -12.31 34.46
CA ILE A 14 0.68 -11.26 33.56
C ILE A 14 -0.59 -10.60 34.08
N ASN A 15 -1.57 -11.40 34.47
CA ASN A 15 -2.85 -10.88 34.93
C ASN A 15 -2.72 -10.07 36.23
N SER A 16 -1.80 -10.47 37.13
CA SER A 16 -1.61 -9.75 38.37
C SER A 16 -0.99 -8.35 38.14
N GLN A 17 -0.23 -8.19 37.06
CA GLN A 17 0.40 -6.92 36.72
C GLN A 17 -0.43 -6.11 35.72
N PHE A 18 -1.37 -6.75 35.07
CA PHE A 18 -2.18 -6.10 34.05
C PHE A 18 -3.26 -5.24 34.68
N LYS A 19 -3.29 -3.96 34.31
CA LYS A 19 -4.34 -3.04 34.69
C LYS A 19 -5.13 -2.69 33.44
N PRO A 20 -6.44 -3.04 33.40
CA PRO A 20 -7.25 -2.59 32.28
C PRO A 20 -7.36 -1.06 32.29
N LEU A 21 -7.41 -0.47 31.11
CA LEU A 21 -7.55 0.97 30.96
C LEU A 21 -8.92 1.41 31.43
N SER A 22 -8.99 2.59 32.05
CA SER A 22 -10.26 3.21 32.40
C SER A 22 -10.98 3.64 31.11
N TYR A 23 -12.26 3.98 31.25
CA TYR A 23 -13.04 4.48 30.12
C TYR A 23 -12.38 5.75 29.53
N GLU A 24 -11.95 6.66 30.38
CA GLU A 24 -11.28 7.90 29.96
C GLU A 24 -9.99 7.61 29.23
N GLU A 25 -9.18 6.66 29.71
CA GLU A 25 -7.94 6.27 29.06
C GLU A 25 -8.22 5.64 27.70
N LEU A 26 -9.25 4.79 27.60
CA LEU A 26 -9.64 4.21 26.31
C LEU A 26 -10.08 5.27 25.32
N MET A 27 -10.83 6.28 25.79
CA MET A 27 -11.27 7.38 24.94
C MET A 27 -10.08 8.20 24.45
N LEU A 28 -9.10 8.45 25.32
CA LEU A 28 -7.88 9.17 24.92
C LEU A 28 -7.09 8.39 23.87
N HIS A 29 -6.96 7.10 24.07
CA HIS A 29 -6.28 6.24 23.07
C HIS A 29 -7.02 6.26 21.74
N ALA A 30 -8.35 6.19 21.76
CA ALA A 30 -9.14 6.22 20.54
C ALA A 30 -8.98 7.55 19.80
N GLN A 31 -8.96 8.67 20.54
CA GLN A 31 -8.77 9.99 19.96
C GLN A 31 -7.38 10.13 19.34
N ALA A 32 -6.34 9.64 20.06
CA ALA A 32 -4.97 9.68 19.56
C ALA A 32 -4.83 8.86 18.30
N GLU A 33 -5.46 7.68 18.26
CA GLU A 33 -5.41 6.81 17.07
C GLU A 33 -6.13 7.47 15.90
N ALA A 34 -7.30 8.08 16.14
CA ALA A 34 -8.04 8.78 15.10
C ALA A 34 -7.20 9.92 14.51
N TYR A 35 -6.50 10.65 15.38
CA TYR A 35 -5.61 11.74 14.96
C TYR A 35 -4.47 11.19 14.08
N ARG A 36 -3.83 10.11 14.50
CA ARG A 36 -2.75 9.48 13.73
C ARG A 36 -3.24 8.99 12.38
N GLN A 37 -4.45 8.41 12.33
CA GLN A 37 -5.05 7.95 11.07
C GLN A 37 -5.29 9.14 10.14
N GLN A 38 -5.80 10.23 10.67
CA GLN A 38 -6.03 11.44 9.87
C GLN A 38 -4.73 12.00 9.32
N GLU A 39 -3.67 12.07 10.14
CA GLU A 39 -2.36 12.53 9.68
C GLU A 39 -1.83 11.65 8.54
N ARG A 40 -1.96 10.34 8.68
CA ARG A 40 -1.51 9.42 7.63
C ARG A 40 -2.30 9.62 6.35
N LYS A 41 -3.62 9.84 6.46
CA LYS A 41 -4.47 10.10 5.30
C LYS A 41 -4.07 11.40 4.60
N GLU A 42 -3.79 12.44 5.36
CA GLU A 42 -3.35 13.72 4.80
C GLU A 42 -2.02 13.59 4.08
N ARG A 43 -1.06 12.85 4.67
CA ARG A 43 0.21 12.58 4.01
C ARG A 43 0.03 11.75 2.74
N PHE A 44 -0.87 10.76 2.78
CA PHE A 44 -1.19 9.98 1.60
C PHE A 44 -1.70 10.88 0.48
N ASP A 45 -2.66 11.74 0.79
CA ASP A 45 -3.25 12.65 -0.21
C ASP A 45 -2.19 13.59 -0.80
N GLU A 46 -1.31 14.12 0.04
CA GLU A 46 -0.24 15.02 -0.40
C GLU A 46 0.73 14.31 -1.35
N TYR A 47 1.21 13.13 -0.96
CA TYR A 47 2.13 12.37 -1.82
C TYR A 47 1.44 11.91 -3.10
N GLN A 48 0.18 11.52 -3.02
CA GLN A 48 -0.57 11.12 -4.21
C GLN A 48 -0.70 12.29 -5.19
N ASP A 49 -0.99 13.49 -4.69
CA ASP A 49 -1.06 14.69 -5.52
C ASP A 49 0.27 14.97 -6.21
N ARG A 50 1.37 14.89 -5.48
CA ARG A 50 2.72 15.07 -6.06
C ARG A 50 3.01 14.02 -7.11
N ALA A 51 2.62 12.78 -6.82
CA ALA A 51 2.82 11.68 -7.77
C ALA A 51 2.09 11.94 -9.08
N TYR A 52 0.81 12.30 -9.01
CA TYR A 52 0.04 12.54 -10.23
C TYR A 52 0.49 13.79 -10.97
N ASN A 53 1.02 14.78 -10.27
CA ASN A 53 1.64 15.93 -10.95
C ASN A 53 2.82 15.45 -11.81
N CYS A 54 3.63 14.53 -11.30
CA CYS A 54 4.71 13.93 -12.08
C CYS A 54 4.18 13.12 -13.25
N TYR A 55 3.16 12.29 -13.01
CA TYR A 55 2.56 11.46 -14.04
C TYR A 55 2.06 12.30 -15.20
N ASN A 56 1.39 13.40 -14.91
CA ASN A 56 0.81 14.27 -15.92
C ASN A 56 1.87 14.99 -16.75
N ARG A 57 3.10 15.13 -16.23
CA ARG A 57 4.22 15.69 -16.97
C ARG A 57 5.03 14.62 -17.72
N GLY A 58 4.65 13.36 -17.60
CA GLY A 58 5.42 12.26 -18.18
C GLY A 58 6.65 11.87 -17.34
N ASP A 59 6.76 12.39 -16.13
CA ASP A 59 7.84 12.03 -15.21
C ASP A 59 7.42 10.76 -14.43
N TYR A 60 7.61 9.60 -15.08
CA TYR A 60 7.17 8.33 -14.52
C TYR A 60 8.04 7.88 -13.35
N ASN A 61 9.33 8.21 -13.36
CA ASN A 61 10.20 7.94 -12.22
C ASN A 61 9.74 8.73 -11.00
N GLY A 62 9.39 10.00 -11.17
CA GLY A 62 8.86 10.83 -10.10
C GLY A 62 7.54 10.29 -9.58
N PHE A 63 6.67 9.82 -10.48
CA PHE A 63 5.41 9.21 -10.08
C PHE A 63 5.64 7.98 -9.19
N ILE A 64 6.55 7.10 -9.59
CA ILE A 64 6.87 5.91 -8.79
C ILE A 64 7.42 6.32 -7.43
N TYR A 65 8.33 7.30 -7.41
CA TYR A 65 8.94 7.79 -6.19
C TYR A 65 7.89 8.28 -5.18
N TYR A 66 7.03 9.21 -5.60
CA TYR A 66 6.03 9.78 -4.70
C TYR A 66 4.91 8.81 -4.35
N SER A 67 4.50 7.96 -5.30
CA SER A 67 3.49 6.95 -4.99
C SER A 67 4.00 5.90 -4.01
N ASP A 68 5.30 5.61 -4.01
CA ASP A 68 5.90 4.74 -2.98
C ASP A 68 5.70 5.36 -1.59
N TYR A 69 5.99 6.65 -1.44
CA TYR A 69 5.80 7.34 -0.17
C TYR A 69 4.33 7.38 0.23
N ALA A 70 3.43 7.60 -0.72
CA ALA A 70 2.00 7.57 -0.44
C ALA A 70 1.59 6.22 0.15
N LEU A 71 2.01 5.13 -0.48
CA LEU A 71 1.64 3.78 -0.04
C LEU A 71 2.28 3.41 1.31
N LYS A 72 3.43 3.97 1.65
CA LYS A 72 4.07 3.75 2.94
C LYS A 72 3.26 4.28 4.12
N THR A 73 2.33 5.20 3.87
CA THR A 73 1.45 5.69 4.94
C THR A 73 0.46 4.64 5.43
N GLY A 74 0.29 3.57 4.68
CA GLY A 74 -0.70 2.53 4.99
C GLY A 74 -2.03 2.75 4.30
N TRP A 75 -2.25 3.91 3.71
CA TRP A 75 -3.43 4.20 2.90
C TRP A 75 -3.17 3.80 1.46
N TYR A 76 -4.22 3.56 0.72
CA TYR A 76 -4.09 3.23 -0.70
C TYR A 76 -5.33 3.66 -1.47
N ASN A 77 -5.14 3.72 -2.78
CA ASN A 77 -6.19 3.90 -3.76
C ASN A 77 -5.93 2.80 -4.79
N SER A 78 -6.93 1.97 -5.06
CA SER A 78 -6.73 0.81 -5.93
C SER A 78 -6.28 1.20 -7.33
N LYS A 79 -6.78 2.34 -7.85
CA LYS A 79 -6.36 2.84 -9.17
C LYS A 79 -4.90 3.28 -9.16
N LEU A 80 -4.35 3.68 -8.00
CA LEU A 80 -2.94 4.06 -7.90
C LEU A 80 -2.03 2.91 -8.32
N TYR A 81 -2.35 1.70 -7.91
CA TYR A 81 -1.58 0.51 -8.33
C TYR A 81 -1.64 0.31 -9.84
N TYR A 82 -2.81 0.53 -10.44
CA TYR A 82 -2.96 0.45 -11.88
C TYR A 82 -2.09 1.49 -12.59
N ASP A 83 -2.12 2.72 -12.13
CA ASP A 83 -1.32 3.80 -12.73
C ASP A 83 0.18 3.56 -12.53
N ARG A 84 0.58 2.93 -11.42
CA ARG A 84 1.96 2.51 -11.21
C ARG A 84 2.37 1.45 -12.24
N GLY A 85 1.47 0.50 -12.52
CA GLY A 85 1.71 -0.46 -13.59
C GLY A 85 1.94 0.21 -14.93
N ALA A 86 1.09 1.18 -15.26
CA ALA A 86 1.23 1.93 -16.51
C ALA A 86 2.55 2.71 -16.55
N ALA A 87 2.96 3.31 -15.42
CA ALA A 87 4.22 4.03 -15.34
C ALA A 87 5.42 3.10 -15.54
N TYR A 88 5.39 1.92 -14.93
CA TYR A 88 6.45 0.94 -15.14
C TYR A 88 6.53 0.46 -16.60
N GLU A 89 5.39 0.30 -17.28
CA GLU A 89 5.41 -0.02 -18.69
C GLU A 89 6.10 1.05 -19.52
N ARG A 90 5.83 2.34 -19.20
CA ARG A 90 6.48 3.46 -19.88
C ARG A 90 7.99 3.45 -19.64
N LEU A 91 8.44 2.88 -18.54
CA LEU A 91 9.86 2.71 -18.22
C LEU A 91 10.41 1.37 -18.72
N HIS A 92 9.62 0.62 -19.44
CA HIS A 92 9.95 -0.73 -19.96
C HIS A 92 10.30 -1.73 -18.87
N GLU A 93 9.78 -1.52 -17.66
CA GLU A 93 9.95 -2.44 -16.53
C GLU A 93 8.70 -3.31 -16.39
N TYR A 94 8.53 -4.20 -17.36
CA TYR A 94 7.30 -4.99 -17.51
C TYR A 94 7.04 -5.96 -16.37
N GLY A 95 8.10 -6.52 -15.79
CA GLY A 95 7.95 -7.41 -14.62
C GLY A 95 7.33 -6.69 -13.43
N LYS A 96 7.80 -5.47 -13.17
CA LYS A 96 7.25 -4.63 -12.10
C LYS A 96 5.83 -4.18 -12.43
N ALA A 97 5.59 -3.81 -13.69
CA ALA A 97 4.25 -3.42 -14.15
C ALA A 97 3.23 -4.51 -13.86
N LYS A 98 3.55 -5.76 -14.22
CA LYS A 98 2.64 -6.89 -13.99
C LYS A 98 2.32 -7.06 -12.51
N LYS A 99 3.30 -6.88 -11.62
CA LYS A 99 3.07 -6.98 -10.17
C LYS A 99 2.10 -5.90 -9.70
N GLU A 100 2.24 -4.68 -10.20
CA GLU A 100 1.35 -3.57 -9.83
C GLU A 100 -0.06 -3.80 -10.33
N TYR A 101 -0.22 -4.29 -11.55
CA TYR A 101 -1.55 -4.63 -12.06
C TYR A 101 -2.22 -5.72 -11.22
N LYS A 102 -1.47 -6.73 -10.81
CA LYS A 102 -2.01 -7.76 -9.90
C LYS A 102 -2.46 -7.18 -8.57
N ARG A 103 -1.68 -6.25 -8.02
CA ARG A 103 -2.05 -5.57 -6.79
C ARG A 103 -3.34 -4.76 -6.96
N ALA A 104 -3.48 -4.07 -8.08
CA ALA A 104 -4.68 -3.31 -8.41
C ALA A 104 -5.91 -4.21 -8.43
N ILE A 105 -5.80 -5.37 -9.09
CA ILE A 105 -6.89 -6.36 -9.15
C ILE A 105 -7.26 -6.83 -7.75
N LYS A 106 -6.27 -7.17 -6.94
CA LYS A 106 -6.47 -7.60 -5.56
C LYS A 106 -7.22 -6.56 -4.73
N LYS A 107 -6.98 -5.29 -5.02
CA LYS A 107 -7.63 -4.18 -4.33
C LYS A 107 -8.94 -3.77 -4.99
N GLY A 108 -9.42 -4.53 -5.96
CA GLY A 108 -10.73 -4.33 -6.57
C GLY A 108 -10.76 -3.48 -7.82
N TYR A 109 -9.62 -3.09 -8.36
CA TYR A 109 -9.58 -2.32 -9.60
C TYR A 109 -9.48 -3.27 -10.79
N TYR A 110 -10.63 -3.78 -11.23
CA TYR A 110 -10.70 -4.84 -12.25
C TYR A 110 -10.27 -4.43 -13.66
N PRO A 111 -10.31 -3.15 -14.07
CA PRO A 111 -9.71 -2.78 -15.37
C PRO A 111 -8.24 -3.18 -15.51
N ALA A 112 -7.54 -3.39 -14.40
CA ALA A 112 -6.15 -3.83 -14.43
C ALA A 112 -5.97 -5.24 -14.99
N GLN A 113 -7.02 -6.06 -15.03
CA GLN A 113 -6.93 -7.41 -15.62
C GLN A 113 -6.57 -7.34 -17.10
N SER A 114 -7.27 -6.49 -17.86
CA SER A 114 -6.97 -6.27 -19.26
C SER A 114 -5.57 -5.69 -19.45
N ALA A 115 -5.21 -4.71 -18.62
CA ALA A 115 -3.88 -4.10 -18.67
C ALA A 115 -2.77 -5.13 -18.40
N TYR A 116 -3.00 -6.05 -17.47
CA TYR A 116 -2.06 -7.12 -17.17
C TYR A 116 -1.81 -8.00 -18.39
N GLU A 117 -2.90 -8.42 -19.07
CA GLU A 117 -2.78 -9.25 -20.26
C GLU A 117 -2.05 -8.52 -21.39
N GLN A 118 -2.39 -7.25 -21.59
CA GLN A 118 -1.72 -6.42 -22.60
C GLN A 118 -0.23 -6.24 -22.27
N CYS A 119 0.07 -6.10 -20.99
CA CYS A 119 1.47 -5.94 -20.53
C CYS A 119 2.33 -7.15 -20.91
N LYS A 120 1.76 -8.35 -20.82
CA LYS A 120 2.49 -9.56 -21.24
C LYS A 120 2.83 -9.51 -22.72
N ILE A 121 1.91 -9.02 -23.54
CA ILE A 121 2.13 -8.86 -24.98
C ILE A 121 3.21 -7.82 -25.26
N HIS A 122 3.12 -6.67 -24.59
CA HIS A 122 4.10 -5.59 -24.72
C HIS A 122 5.50 -6.07 -24.30
N GLN A 123 5.59 -6.86 -23.23
CA GLN A 123 6.85 -7.41 -22.77
C GLN A 123 7.52 -8.29 -23.82
N LYS A 124 6.73 -9.18 -24.43
CA LYS A 124 7.25 -10.06 -25.50
C LYS A 124 7.75 -9.24 -26.69
N ALA A 125 6.96 -8.24 -27.09
CA ALA A 125 7.34 -7.39 -28.23
C ALA A 125 8.63 -6.63 -27.93
N TRP A 126 8.76 -6.09 -26.71
CA TRP A 126 9.95 -5.37 -26.29
C TRP A 126 11.20 -6.25 -26.32
N LYS A 127 11.09 -7.46 -25.73
CA LYS A 127 12.21 -8.40 -25.68
C LYS A 127 12.66 -8.79 -27.07
N LYS A 128 11.71 -9.02 -27.98
CA LYS A 128 12.00 -9.39 -29.36
C LYS A 128 12.71 -8.25 -30.11
N ALA A 129 12.25 -7.01 -29.89
CA ALA A 129 12.83 -5.84 -30.56
C ALA A 129 14.20 -5.46 -30.03
N ASN A 130 14.54 -5.86 -28.80
CA ASN A 130 15.78 -5.46 -28.12
C ASN A 130 16.71 -6.65 -27.84
N LYS A 131 16.71 -7.60 -28.71
CA LYS A 131 17.64 -8.74 -28.65
C LYS A 131 19.04 -8.33 -29.03
#